data_c9f8741e4fca77e00ca25be39642af79
#
_entry.id   c9f8741e4fca77e00ca25be39642af79
#
_cell.length_a   1.000
_cell.length_b   1.000
_cell.length_c   1.000
_cell.angle_alpha   90.00
_cell.angle_beta   90.00
_cell.angle_gamma   90.00
#
_symmetry.space_group_name_H-M   'P 1'
#
loop_
_entity.id
_entity.type
_entity.pdbx_description
1 polymer ?
#
loop_
_entity_poly.entity_id
_entity_poly.type
_entity_poly.pdbx_seq_one_letter_code
_entity_poly.pdbx_strand_id
1 'polypeptide(L)'
;MCIFSKKGIIVGLVVLLFSISANASPFKSSNKTSATSAMSQMEQLIVVYNILMAESEMRAILKTSFSPSKKKNKTYSKSLRVTATAYTSHVAQTDSTPNIAAWGDRLRPGMKSIAVSRDLLKKYGLKHKQKVHIKGLDGEYVILDKMNKRWRKKIDIYMGMNKRKAFQWGRRKVEILWN
;
A
#
# COMPACT_ATOMS: atom_id res chain seq x y z
N MET A 1 2.75 2.87 23.14
CA MET A 1 1.38 2.34 23.01
C MET A 1 1.39 1.33 21.88
N CYS A 2 1.61 0.05 22.23
CA CYS A 2 1.73 -1.06 21.26
C CYS A 2 0.34 -1.49 20.82
N ILE A 3 0.08 -1.38 19.51
CA ILE A 3 -1.13 -1.93 18.88
C ILE A 3 -0.86 -3.42 18.63
N PHE A 4 -1.33 -4.27 19.54
CA PHE A 4 -1.34 -5.72 19.34
C PHE A 4 -2.29 -6.06 18.17
N SER A 5 -1.70 -6.59 17.10
CA SER A 5 -2.44 -7.05 15.93
C SER A 5 -3.38 -8.20 16.30
N LYS A 6 -4.68 -8.04 16.03
CA LYS A 6 -5.74 -9.06 16.26
C LYS A 6 -5.49 -10.40 15.56
N LYS A 7 -4.51 -10.49 14.68
CA LYS A 7 -4.15 -11.72 13.96
C LYS A 7 -3.36 -12.74 14.77
N GLY A 8 -2.68 -12.31 15.85
CA GLY A 8 -1.92 -13.22 16.73
C GLY A 8 -2.78 -14.01 17.72
N ILE A 9 -3.99 -13.54 18.03
CA ILE A 9 -4.86 -14.14 19.04
C ILE A 9 -5.57 -15.40 18.50
N ILE A 10 -5.91 -15.43 17.22
CA ILE A 10 -6.64 -16.55 16.61
C ILE A 10 -5.75 -17.79 16.44
N VAL A 11 -4.46 -17.61 16.11
CA VAL A 11 -3.51 -18.72 15.98
C VAL A 11 -3.19 -19.35 17.34
N GLY A 12 -3.11 -18.53 18.42
CA GLY A 12 -2.87 -19.02 19.77
C GLY A 12 -4.02 -19.84 20.34
N LEU A 13 -5.27 -19.51 19.99
CA LEU A 13 -6.46 -20.23 20.49
C LEU A 13 -6.61 -21.61 19.87
N VAL A 14 -6.25 -21.80 18.61
CA VAL A 14 -6.29 -23.09 17.90
C VAL A 14 -5.24 -24.06 18.46
N VAL A 15 -4.04 -23.57 18.83
CA VAL A 15 -2.98 -24.40 19.42
C VAL A 15 -3.35 -24.83 20.85
N LEU A 16 -4.07 -23.99 21.61
CA LEU A 16 -4.44 -24.30 23.01
C LEU A 16 -5.53 -25.36 23.09
N LEU A 17 -6.40 -25.48 22.10
CA LEU A 17 -7.44 -26.55 22.05
C LEU A 17 -6.86 -27.93 21.69
N PHE A 18 -5.69 -28.00 21.07
CA PHE A 18 -5.02 -29.27 20.78
C PHE A 18 -4.22 -29.84 21.96
N SER A 19 -3.90 -29.03 22.97
CA SER A 19 -3.06 -29.43 24.10
C SER A 19 -3.83 -30.08 25.25
N ILE A 20 -5.17 -30.04 25.25
CA ILE A 20 -6.00 -30.53 26.38
C ILE A 20 -6.44 -31.99 26.18
N SER A 21 -6.20 -32.58 24.99
CA SER A 21 -6.69 -33.93 24.65
C SER A 21 -5.70 -35.08 24.93
N ALA A 22 -4.55 -34.84 25.55
CA ALA A 22 -3.46 -35.82 25.66
C ALA A 22 -3.31 -36.52 27.03
N ASN A 23 -4.19 -36.28 28.01
CA ASN A 23 -4.07 -36.94 29.34
C ASN A 23 -5.41 -37.48 29.85
N ALA A 24 -5.86 -38.58 29.28
CA ALA A 24 -6.86 -39.43 29.89
C ALA A 24 -6.31 -40.86 29.96
N SER A 25 -6.00 -41.30 31.16
CA SER A 25 -5.57 -42.65 31.49
C SER A 25 -6.67 -43.69 31.17
N PRO A 26 -6.33 -44.90 30.77
CA PRO A 26 -7.33 -45.90 30.38
C PRO A 26 -8.01 -46.50 31.59
N PHE A 27 -9.31 -46.23 31.76
CA PHE A 27 -10.16 -46.98 32.67
C PHE A 27 -10.65 -48.26 31.93
N LYS A 28 -10.24 -49.38 32.48
CA LYS A 28 -10.60 -50.72 32.02
C LYS A 28 -12.06 -51.01 32.40
N SER A 29 -13.00 -51.06 31.44
CA SER A 29 -14.29 -51.68 31.63
C SER A 29 -14.70 -52.48 30.41
N SER A 30 -15.13 -53.70 30.74
CA SER A 30 -15.53 -54.80 29.88
C SER A 30 -16.78 -54.51 29.04
N ASN A 31 -16.72 -54.97 27.79
CA ASN A 31 -17.85 -55.32 26.91
C ASN A 31 -19.09 -54.43 26.84
N LYS A 32 -19.08 -53.53 25.82
CA LYS A 32 -20.27 -53.25 25.00
C LYS A 32 -19.81 -52.64 23.68
N THR A 33 -19.59 -53.47 22.65
CA THR A 33 -20.30 -53.50 21.38
C THR A 33 -20.02 -52.40 20.35
N SER A 34 -19.60 -52.82 19.23
CA SER A 34 -19.46 -52.25 17.87
C SER A 34 -20.15 -50.90 17.48
N ALA A 35 -21.27 -50.53 18.11
CA ALA A 35 -22.01 -49.32 17.80
C ALA A 35 -21.30 -48.02 18.30
N THR A 36 -20.66 -48.07 19.46
CA THR A 36 -19.94 -46.93 20.03
C THR A 36 -18.67 -46.61 19.24
N SER A 37 -18.03 -47.62 18.64
CA SER A 37 -16.89 -47.46 17.78
C SER A 37 -17.25 -46.79 16.45
N ALA A 38 -18.39 -47.15 15.85
CA ALA A 38 -18.89 -46.56 14.61
C ALA A 38 -19.32 -45.08 14.79
N MET A 39 -19.93 -44.72 15.92
CA MET A 39 -20.30 -43.36 16.25
C MET A 39 -19.04 -42.50 16.47
N SER A 40 -18.02 -43.00 17.14
CA SER A 40 -16.73 -42.30 17.30
C SER A 40 -16.01 -42.05 15.97
N GLN A 41 -16.08 -42.98 15.02
CA GLN A 41 -15.51 -42.80 13.68
C GLN A 41 -16.28 -41.74 12.85
N MET A 42 -17.62 -41.73 12.95
CA MET A 42 -18.45 -40.73 12.31
C MET A 42 -18.17 -39.31 12.83
N GLU A 43 -18.03 -39.14 14.15
CA GLU A 43 -17.69 -37.84 14.75
C GLU A 43 -16.31 -37.33 14.27
N GLN A 44 -15.34 -38.22 14.18
CA GLN A 44 -14.02 -37.86 13.64
C GLN A 44 -14.09 -37.42 12.16
N LEU A 45 -14.90 -38.10 11.33
CA LEU A 45 -15.09 -37.72 9.95
C LEU A 45 -15.79 -36.35 9.80
N ILE A 46 -16.76 -36.06 10.66
CA ILE A 46 -17.44 -34.75 10.67
C ILE A 46 -16.46 -33.63 11.02
N VAL A 47 -15.60 -33.85 12.01
CA VAL A 47 -14.58 -32.86 12.40
C VAL A 47 -13.61 -32.60 11.24
N VAL A 48 -13.10 -33.65 10.60
CA VAL A 48 -12.20 -33.53 9.44
C VAL A 48 -12.89 -32.80 8.29
N TYR A 49 -14.14 -33.14 7.98
CA TYR A 49 -14.91 -32.48 6.94
C TYR A 49 -15.07 -30.97 7.22
N ASN A 50 -15.41 -30.60 8.46
CA ASN A 50 -15.59 -29.21 8.84
C ASN A 50 -14.27 -28.42 8.76
N ILE A 51 -13.14 -29.03 9.10
CA ILE A 51 -11.81 -28.42 8.96
C ILE A 51 -11.50 -28.18 7.48
N LEU A 52 -11.72 -29.17 6.61
CA LEU A 52 -11.48 -29.04 5.17
C LEU A 52 -12.36 -27.97 4.52
N MET A 53 -13.62 -27.86 4.94
CA MET A 53 -14.53 -26.83 4.47
C MET A 53 -14.10 -25.44 4.92
N ALA A 54 -13.72 -25.27 6.19
CA ALA A 54 -13.21 -24.01 6.73
C ALA A 54 -11.92 -23.55 6.01
N GLU A 55 -11.02 -24.48 5.68
CA GLU A 55 -9.83 -24.16 4.88
C GLU A 55 -10.16 -23.74 3.45
N SER A 56 -11.15 -24.35 2.82
CA SER A 56 -11.58 -23.99 1.46
C SER A 56 -12.18 -22.59 1.40
N GLU A 57 -13.02 -22.24 2.39
CA GLU A 57 -13.57 -20.88 2.52
C GLU A 57 -12.49 -19.85 2.80
N MET A 58 -11.55 -20.15 3.68
CA MET A 58 -10.44 -19.28 3.99
C MET A 58 -9.54 -19.04 2.77
N ARG A 59 -9.30 -20.08 1.95
CA ARG A 59 -8.55 -19.93 0.69
C ARG A 59 -9.32 -19.09 -0.34
N ALA A 60 -10.65 -19.20 -0.40
CA ALA A 60 -11.49 -18.38 -1.26
C ALA A 60 -11.44 -16.90 -0.85
N ILE A 61 -11.55 -16.62 0.46
CA ILE A 61 -11.45 -15.27 1.02
C ILE A 61 -10.05 -14.67 0.76
N LEU A 62 -8.97 -15.45 0.93
CA LEU A 62 -7.63 -14.99 0.61
C LEU A 62 -7.47 -14.67 -0.88
N LYS A 63 -7.98 -15.51 -1.77
CA LYS A 63 -7.92 -15.25 -3.23
C LYS A 63 -8.65 -13.97 -3.63
N THR A 64 -9.80 -13.68 -3.02
CA THR A 64 -10.54 -12.45 -3.28
C THR A 64 -9.88 -11.22 -2.66
N SER A 65 -9.31 -11.34 -1.46
CA SER A 65 -8.62 -10.24 -0.76
C SER A 65 -7.26 -9.89 -1.36
N PHE A 66 -6.57 -10.85 -1.96
CA PHE A 66 -5.29 -10.69 -2.64
C PHE A 66 -5.38 -10.68 -4.17
N SER A 67 -6.56 -10.42 -4.73
CA SER A 67 -6.63 -10.14 -6.17
C SER A 67 -5.78 -8.90 -6.44
N PRO A 68 -4.62 -9.01 -7.11
CA PRO A 68 -3.85 -7.84 -7.46
C PRO A 68 -4.74 -7.00 -8.37
N SER A 69 -5.12 -5.81 -7.91
CA SER A 69 -5.87 -4.89 -8.74
C SER A 69 -5.09 -4.78 -10.05
N LYS A 70 -5.67 -5.20 -11.17
CA LYS A 70 -5.06 -5.07 -12.50
C LYS A 70 -4.75 -3.58 -12.66
N LYS A 71 -3.50 -3.17 -12.37
CA LYS A 71 -3.02 -1.83 -12.74
C LYS A 71 -3.29 -1.72 -14.23
N LYS A 72 -4.29 -0.94 -14.62
CA LYS A 72 -4.52 -0.60 -16.02
C LYS A 72 -3.19 -0.07 -16.55
N ASN A 73 -2.53 -0.80 -17.43
CA ASN A 73 -1.31 -0.36 -18.07
C ASN A 73 -1.65 0.88 -18.89
N LYS A 74 -1.46 2.04 -18.27
CA LYS A 74 -1.69 3.31 -18.95
C LYS A 74 -0.53 3.55 -19.90
N THR A 75 -0.80 3.56 -21.18
CA THR A 75 0.20 3.88 -22.21
C THR A 75 0.43 5.39 -22.23
N TYR A 76 1.68 5.80 -22.16
CA TYR A 76 2.10 7.19 -22.27
C TYR A 76 2.88 7.39 -23.58
N SER A 77 2.63 8.50 -24.27
CA SER A 77 3.26 8.79 -25.56
C SER A 77 4.61 9.50 -25.44
N LYS A 78 4.88 10.11 -24.30
CA LYS A 78 6.09 10.91 -24.05
C LYS A 78 6.78 10.47 -22.77
N SER A 79 8.11 10.51 -22.78
CA SER A 79 8.93 10.28 -21.59
C SER A 79 10.13 11.23 -21.56
N LEU A 80 10.62 11.53 -20.35
CA LEU A 80 11.80 12.34 -20.16
C LEU A 80 12.49 12.00 -18.82
N ARG A 81 13.81 11.88 -18.86
CA ARG A 81 14.59 11.73 -17.65
C ARG A 81 14.90 13.12 -17.05
N VAL A 82 14.53 13.32 -15.78
CA VAL A 82 14.67 14.58 -15.04
C VAL A 82 15.32 14.35 -13.69
N THR A 83 15.81 15.43 -13.07
CA THR A 83 16.22 15.41 -11.66
C THR A 83 14.99 15.68 -10.80
N ALA A 84 14.69 14.81 -9.84
CA ALA A 84 13.64 15.00 -8.86
C ALA A 84 14.21 15.32 -7.49
N THR A 85 13.64 16.33 -6.85
CA THR A 85 13.80 16.66 -5.44
C THR A 85 12.43 16.66 -4.78
N ALA A 86 12.35 16.94 -3.48
CA ALA A 86 11.09 17.05 -2.77
C ALA A 86 11.06 18.32 -1.92
N TYR A 87 9.85 18.90 -1.77
CA TYR A 87 9.62 20.07 -0.94
C TYR A 87 8.39 19.90 -0.04
N THR A 88 8.29 20.78 0.96
CA THR A 88 7.18 20.79 1.91
C THR A 88 6.57 22.19 2.01
N SER A 89 5.32 22.30 2.44
CA SER A 89 4.67 23.57 2.79
C SER A 89 5.16 24.14 4.12
N HIS A 90 6.46 24.06 4.40
CA HIS A 90 7.01 24.66 5.60
C HIS A 90 7.41 26.09 5.32
N VAL A 91 7.03 27.02 6.22
CA VAL A 91 7.26 28.48 6.10
C VAL A 91 8.74 28.81 5.82
N ALA A 92 9.66 28.00 6.35
CA ALA A 92 11.11 28.17 6.12
C ALA A 92 11.59 27.79 4.70
N GLN A 93 10.77 27.17 3.87
CA GLN A 93 11.12 26.70 2.52
C GLN A 93 10.37 27.43 1.40
N THR A 94 9.43 28.27 1.76
CA THR A 94 8.54 28.99 0.85
C THR A 94 8.44 30.45 1.29
N ASP A 95 7.93 31.30 0.42
CA ASP A 95 7.55 32.68 0.76
C ASP A 95 6.35 32.72 1.75
N SER A 96 5.81 33.90 2.00
CA SER A 96 4.76 34.14 2.98
C SER A 96 3.46 33.31 2.79
N THR A 97 3.31 32.60 1.67
CA THR A 97 2.12 31.78 1.35
C THR A 97 2.48 30.34 1.01
N PRO A 98 2.95 29.53 1.98
CA PRO A 98 3.52 28.19 1.74
C PRO A 98 2.56 27.18 1.15
N ASN A 99 1.28 27.44 1.17
CA ASN A 99 0.21 26.55 0.66
C ASN A 99 -0.34 27.00 -0.70
N ILE A 100 0.22 28.05 -1.31
CA ILE A 100 -0.21 28.56 -2.61
C ILE A 100 0.92 28.33 -3.61
N ALA A 101 0.60 27.58 -4.68
CA ALA A 101 1.53 27.33 -5.77
C ALA A 101 1.64 28.55 -6.71
N ALA A 102 2.68 28.59 -7.54
CA ALA A 102 2.98 29.73 -8.42
C ALA A 102 1.91 30.09 -9.46
N TRP A 103 0.87 29.27 -9.62
CA TRP A 103 -0.34 29.57 -10.43
C TRP A 103 -1.59 29.88 -9.57
N GLY A 104 -1.43 30.03 -8.24
CA GLY A 104 -2.53 30.30 -7.33
C GLY A 104 -3.27 29.05 -6.85
N ASP A 105 -2.87 27.85 -7.24
CA ASP A 105 -3.49 26.61 -6.76
C ASP A 105 -3.16 26.38 -5.28
N ARG A 106 -4.17 25.99 -4.49
CA ARG A 106 -4.00 25.70 -3.07
C ARG A 106 -3.51 24.27 -2.88
N LEU A 107 -2.31 24.12 -2.34
CA LEU A 107 -1.75 22.83 -1.99
C LEU A 107 -2.29 22.35 -0.63
N ARG A 108 -2.63 21.07 -0.55
CA ARG A 108 -3.08 20.41 0.69
C ARG A 108 -2.21 19.19 0.99
N PRO A 109 -1.93 18.90 2.27
CA PRO A 109 -1.23 17.67 2.64
C PRO A 109 -1.89 16.44 2.03
N GLY A 110 -1.08 15.52 1.50
CA GLY A 110 -1.57 14.32 0.82
C GLY A 110 -1.82 14.45 -0.69
N MET A 111 -1.81 15.66 -1.26
CA MET A 111 -1.93 15.85 -2.70
C MET A 111 -0.70 15.30 -3.44
N LYS A 112 -0.92 14.55 -4.51
CA LYS A 112 0.11 14.14 -5.45
C LYS A 112 0.34 15.26 -6.46
N SER A 113 1.19 16.22 -6.11
CA SER A 113 1.53 17.36 -6.97
C SER A 113 3.02 17.55 -7.12
N ILE A 114 3.42 18.22 -8.18
CA ILE A 114 4.80 18.56 -8.48
C ILE A 114 4.93 20.02 -8.94
N ALA A 115 6.08 20.60 -8.61
CA ALA A 115 6.60 21.79 -9.27
C ALA A 115 7.51 21.36 -10.43
N VAL A 116 7.48 22.09 -11.53
CA VAL A 116 8.29 21.79 -12.72
C VAL A 116 9.17 22.98 -13.11
N SER A 117 10.37 22.68 -13.59
CA SER A 117 11.25 23.72 -14.16
C SER A 117 10.65 24.30 -15.43
N ARG A 118 10.88 25.59 -15.69
CA ARG A 118 10.21 26.34 -16.76
C ARG A 118 10.53 25.83 -18.17
N ASP A 119 11.66 25.17 -18.37
CA ASP A 119 12.01 24.52 -19.62
C ASP A 119 11.14 23.32 -19.93
N LEU A 120 10.65 22.60 -18.92
CA LEU A 120 9.69 21.49 -19.08
C LEU A 120 8.36 21.99 -19.66
N LEU A 121 7.92 23.18 -19.28
CA LEU A 121 6.74 23.84 -19.82
C LEU A 121 6.97 24.33 -21.25
N LYS A 122 8.09 25.04 -21.50
CA LYS A 122 8.33 25.71 -22.77
C LYS A 122 8.83 24.80 -23.88
N LYS A 123 9.77 23.88 -23.56
CA LYS A 123 10.43 23.01 -24.56
C LYS A 123 9.81 21.63 -24.70
N TYR A 124 9.27 21.07 -23.61
CA TYR A 124 8.74 19.70 -23.58
C TYR A 124 7.22 19.66 -23.58
N GLY A 125 6.56 20.83 -23.57
CA GLY A 125 5.11 20.96 -23.73
C GLY A 125 4.29 20.49 -22.54
N LEU A 126 4.87 20.41 -21.36
CA LEU A 126 4.10 20.16 -20.13
C LEU A 126 3.23 21.38 -19.80
N LYS A 127 2.04 21.13 -19.27
CA LYS A 127 1.05 22.18 -19.01
C LYS A 127 0.63 22.19 -17.53
N HIS A 128 0.16 23.33 -17.06
CA HIS A 128 -0.50 23.45 -15.76
C HIS A 128 -1.70 22.48 -15.68
N LYS A 129 -1.90 21.85 -14.52
CA LYS A 129 -2.92 20.81 -14.25
C LYS A 129 -2.78 19.53 -15.06
N GLN A 130 -1.74 19.39 -15.88
CA GLN A 130 -1.46 18.13 -16.56
C GLN A 130 -1.03 17.06 -15.57
N LYS A 131 -1.49 15.82 -15.81
CA LYS A 131 -1.09 14.65 -15.05
C LYS A 131 0.15 14.02 -15.66
N VAL A 132 1.10 13.67 -14.81
CA VAL A 132 2.32 12.96 -15.18
C VAL A 132 2.50 11.75 -14.28
N HIS A 133 3.01 10.66 -14.83
CA HIS A 133 3.43 9.51 -14.04
C HIS A 133 4.94 9.61 -13.79
N ILE A 134 5.36 9.38 -12.55
CA ILE A 134 6.78 9.33 -12.18
C ILE A 134 7.14 7.86 -11.98
N LYS A 135 8.04 7.33 -12.78
CA LYS A 135 8.45 5.93 -12.71
C LYS A 135 9.05 5.61 -11.34
N GLY A 136 8.54 4.57 -10.70
CA GLY A 136 8.90 4.20 -9.33
C GLY A 136 8.02 4.83 -8.25
N LEU A 137 7.03 5.64 -8.61
CA LEU A 137 6.02 6.15 -7.69
C LEU A 137 4.62 5.73 -8.12
N ASP A 138 3.76 5.46 -7.15
CA ASP A 138 2.38 5.06 -7.41
C ASP A 138 1.49 6.23 -7.82
N GLY A 139 0.70 5.99 -8.87
CA GLY A 139 -0.32 6.91 -9.37
C GLY A 139 0.23 8.05 -10.22
N GLU A 140 -0.60 9.05 -10.44
CA GLU A 140 -0.27 10.23 -11.24
C GLU A 140 -0.10 11.45 -10.35
N TYR A 141 0.80 12.33 -10.76
CA TYR A 141 1.09 13.61 -10.11
C TYR A 141 0.58 14.74 -10.99
N VAL A 142 -0.01 15.75 -10.38
CA VAL A 142 -0.54 16.92 -11.10
C VAL A 142 0.49 18.04 -11.07
N ILE A 143 0.73 18.68 -12.20
CA ILE A 143 1.60 19.86 -12.28
C ILE A 143 0.82 21.08 -11.76
N LEU A 144 1.14 21.52 -10.56
CA LEU A 144 0.47 22.66 -9.91
C LEU A 144 1.41 23.82 -9.60
N ASP A 145 2.73 23.61 -9.74
CA ASP A 145 3.69 24.63 -9.38
C ASP A 145 4.84 24.75 -10.37
N LYS A 146 5.48 25.90 -10.43
CA LYS A 146 6.64 26.21 -11.28
C LYS A 146 7.85 26.63 -10.43
N MET A 147 8.98 26.02 -10.78
CA MET A 147 10.25 26.31 -10.15
C MET A 147 10.87 27.62 -10.64
N ASN A 148 11.82 28.12 -9.88
CA ASN A 148 12.65 29.27 -10.27
C ASN A 148 13.29 29.03 -11.66
N LYS A 149 13.46 30.11 -12.44
CA LYS A 149 13.96 30.10 -13.83
C LYS A 149 15.37 29.51 -14.00
N ARG A 150 16.18 29.45 -12.93
CA ARG A 150 17.52 28.87 -12.93
C ARG A 150 17.54 27.35 -13.10
N TRP A 151 16.46 26.67 -12.73
CA TRP A 151 16.39 25.21 -12.78
C TRP A 151 16.07 24.71 -14.18
N ARG A 152 16.71 23.59 -14.57
CA ARG A 152 16.55 22.93 -15.86
C ARG A 152 16.34 21.43 -15.66
N LYS A 153 15.47 20.82 -16.49
CA LYS A 153 15.13 19.38 -16.44
C LYS A 153 14.95 18.86 -15.02
N LYS A 154 14.18 19.61 -14.24
CA LYS A 154 13.99 19.34 -12.81
C LYS A 154 12.53 19.40 -12.44
N ILE A 155 12.13 18.49 -11.55
CA ILE A 155 10.85 18.49 -10.86
C ILE A 155 11.08 18.51 -9.35
N ASP A 156 10.09 19.00 -8.62
CA ASP A 156 10.08 19.02 -7.17
C ASP A 156 8.77 18.42 -6.66
N ILE A 157 8.86 17.34 -5.89
CA ILE A 157 7.70 16.57 -5.47
C ILE A 157 7.17 17.13 -4.15
N TYR A 158 5.89 17.45 -4.13
CA TYR A 158 5.22 17.94 -2.92
C TYR A 158 5.02 16.81 -1.90
N MET A 159 5.52 16.99 -0.70
CA MET A 159 5.44 16.03 0.41
C MET A 159 4.55 16.53 1.57
N GLY A 160 3.71 17.54 1.34
CA GLY A 160 2.86 18.15 2.37
C GLY A 160 3.69 18.75 3.50
N MET A 161 3.40 18.37 4.74
CA MET A 161 4.15 18.82 5.92
C MET A 161 5.25 17.84 6.35
N ASN A 162 5.46 16.74 5.60
CA ASN A 162 6.33 15.66 6.01
C ASN A 162 7.81 15.91 5.61
N LYS A 163 8.53 16.67 6.42
CA LYS A 163 9.97 16.93 6.23
C LYS A 163 10.79 15.64 6.14
N ARG A 164 10.49 14.65 6.99
CA ARG A 164 11.22 13.37 7.04
C ARG A 164 11.16 12.66 5.69
N LYS A 165 9.98 12.56 5.08
CA LYS A 165 9.83 11.99 3.73
C LYS A 165 10.57 12.78 2.68
N ALA A 166 10.55 14.12 2.74
CA ALA A 166 11.28 14.98 1.80
C ALA A 166 12.80 14.78 1.89
N PHE A 167 13.35 14.69 3.10
CA PHE A 167 14.77 14.39 3.31
C PHE A 167 15.15 12.98 2.85
N GLN A 168 14.35 11.98 3.16
CA GLN A 168 14.58 10.59 2.71
C GLN A 168 14.51 10.45 1.19
N TRP A 169 13.67 11.26 0.53
CA TRP A 169 13.61 11.30 -0.92
C TRP A 169 14.94 11.81 -1.50
N GLY A 170 15.47 12.91 -0.99
CA GLY A 170 16.73 13.52 -1.44
C GLY A 170 16.65 13.99 -2.90
N ARG A 171 17.79 13.86 -3.60
CA ARG A 171 17.94 14.20 -5.02
C ARG A 171 18.23 12.94 -5.82
N ARG A 172 17.40 12.64 -6.83
CA ARG A 172 17.59 11.46 -7.69
C ARG A 172 17.14 11.70 -9.12
N LYS A 173 17.64 10.89 -10.04
CA LYS A 173 17.18 10.87 -11.43
C LYS A 173 15.93 9.97 -11.53
N VAL A 174 14.89 10.49 -12.15
CA VAL A 174 13.65 9.75 -12.41
C VAL A 174 13.22 9.94 -13.85
N GLU A 175 12.37 9.06 -14.34
CA GLU A 175 11.70 9.18 -15.62
C GLU A 175 10.25 9.61 -15.39
N ILE A 176 9.84 10.69 -16.04
CA ILE A 176 8.46 11.16 -16.06
C ILE A 176 7.80 10.75 -17.38
N LEU A 177 6.54 10.37 -17.32
CA LEU A 177 5.74 9.87 -18.44
C LEU A 177 4.44 10.68 -18.55
N TRP A 178 4.05 11.10 -19.77
CA TRP A 178 2.81 11.85 -19.98
C TRP A 178 2.29 11.69 -21.43
N ASN A 179 1.11 12.24 -21.68
CA ASN A 179 0.50 12.34 -23.02
C ASN A 179 0.40 13.79 -23.47
#